data_6c63e12612d569e2c09a2d66cf567b5f
#
_entry.id   6c63e12612d569e2c09a2d66cf567b5f
#
_cell.length_a   1.000
_cell.length_b   1.000
_cell.length_c   1.000
_cell.angle_alpha   90.00
_cell.angle_beta   90.00
_cell.angle_gamma   90.00
#
_symmetry.space_group_name_H-M   'P 1'
#
loop_
_entity.id
_entity.type
_entity.pdbx_description
1 polymer ?
#
loop_
_entity_poly.entity_id
_entity_poly.type
_entity_poly.pdbx_seq_one_letter_code
_entity_poly.pdbx_strand_id
1 'polypeptide(L)'
;MNRLQPVKGAYYRRFQPDSYRENDGKAKQIVMDYLERNGHTNLSAGENFSFDISSEKNGHKYYSEVEMKNQWNRMIPPTAIANWNPTWKEIRIPHRKIKLINKFRDMDDNSFFNFYVIRSDCKYAWRIKDFQMTQECIKEVWLSNARRKEHFFHIPFEEAELVKLRDTA
;
A
#
# COMPACT_ATOMS: atom_id res chain seq x y z
N MET A 1 11.16 -14.44 -9.76
CA MET A 1 10.45 -13.19 -10.06
C MET A 1 11.44 -12.06 -10.24
N ASN A 2 11.21 -11.17 -11.19
CA ASN A 2 12.18 -10.13 -11.51
C ASN A 2 12.26 -9.06 -10.42
N ARG A 3 13.50 -8.73 -10.05
CA ARG A 3 13.75 -7.63 -9.12
C ARG A 3 13.51 -6.30 -9.83
N LEU A 4 13.04 -5.32 -9.07
CA LEU A 4 12.92 -3.94 -9.52
C LEU A 4 14.25 -3.23 -9.32
N GLN A 5 14.57 -2.32 -10.23
CA GLN A 5 15.77 -1.50 -10.14
C GLN A 5 15.41 -0.15 -9.54
N PRO A 6 16.05 0.27 -8.44
CA PRO A 6 15.85 1.61 -7.91
C PRO A 6 16.23 2.67 -8.94
N VAL A 7 15.44 3.73 -9.02
CA VAL A 7 15.72 4.85 -9.90
C VAL A 7 16.87 5.66 -9.30
N LYS A 8 17.93 5.86 -10.08
CA LYS A 8 19.09 6.63 -9.64
C LYS A 8 18.69 8.08 -9.35
N GLY A 9 19.07 8.57 -8.17
CA GLY A 9 18.76 9.95 -7.77
C GLY A 9 17.35 10.15 -7.25
N ALA A 10 16.56 9.10 -7.10
CA ALA A 10 15.21 9.22 -6.53
C ALA A 10 15.26 9.72 -5.10
N TYR A 11 14.32 10.61 -4.77
CA TYR A 11 14.20 11.15 -3.42
C TYR A 11 13.65 10.09 -2.46
N TYR A 12 14.26 10.00 -1.26
CA TYR A 12 13.80 9.15 -0.19
C TYR A 12 13.39 10.02 1.00
N ARG A 13 12.11 10.00 1.34
CA ARG A 13 11.59 10.75 2.47
C ARG A 13 12.14 10.21 3.77
N ARG A 14 12.52 11.12 4.68
CA ARG A 14 12.92 10.72 6.03
C ARG A 14 11.75 10.12 6.78
N PHE A 15 12.02 9.04 7.49
CA PHE A 15 11.05 8.41 8.39
C PHE A 15 10.68 9.39 9.51
N GLN A 16 9.37 9.58 9.73
CA GLN A 16 8.83 10.42 10.79
C GLN A 16 8.10 9.53 11.80
N PRO A 17 8.75 9.15 12.93
CA PRO A 17 8.20 8.14 13.83
C PRO A 17 6.84 8.49 14.43
N ASP A 18 6.61 9.76 14.79
CA ASP A 18 5.41 10.15 15.53
C ASP A 18 4.15 10.08 14.68
N SER A 19 4.16 10.68 13.49
CA SER A 19 3.00 10.60 12.58
C SER A 19 2.77 9.18 12.08
N TYR A 20 3.84 8.42 11.90
CA TYR A 20 3.77 7.02 11.48
C TYR A 20 3.06 6.15 12.52
N ARG A 21 3.38 6.34 13.81
CA ARG A 21 2.82 5.51 14.89
C ARG A 21 1.31 5.69 15.08
N GLU A 22 0.82 6.93 15.02
CA GLU A 22 -0.59 7.22 15.27
C GLU A 22 -1.51 6.60 14.22
N ASN A 23 -1.17 6.77 12.93
CA ASN A 23 -2.01 6.31 11.83
C ASN A 23 -1.76 4.86 11.46
N ASP A 24 -0.53 4.42 11.56
CA ASP A 24 -0.11 3.10 11.15
C ASP A 24 -0.70 1.98 12.02
N GLY A 25 -0.66 2.14 13.33
CA GLY A 25 -1.17 1.13 14.26
C GLY A 25 -2.66 0.86 14.07
N LYS A 26 -3.46 1.91 13.91
CA LYS A 26 -4.89 1.79 13.68
C LYS A 26 -5.18 1.13 12.33
N ALA A 27 -4.51 1.57 11.30
CA ALA A 27 -4.70 1.03 9.95
C ALA A 27 -4.32 -0.44 9.87
N LYS A 28 -3.20 -0.82 10.48
CA LYS A 28 -2.78 -2.22 10.56
C LYS A 28 -3.82 -3.08 11.25
N GLN A 29 -4.33 -2.62 12.39
CA GLN A 29 -5.32 -3.40 13.14
C GLN A 29 -6.59 -3.62 12.33
N ILE A 30 -7.05 -2.61 11.62
CA ILE A 30 -8.24 -2.71 10.78
C ILE A 30 -8.04 -3.70 9.64
N VAL A 31 -6.87 -3.67 8.99
CA VAL A 31 -6.56 -4.65 7.94
C VAL A 31 -6.43 -6.05 8.52
N MET A 32 -5.81 -6.21 9.68
CA MET A 32 -5.74 -7.51 10.37
C MET A 32 -7.12 -8.07 10.65
N ASP A 33 -8.04 -7.26 11.17
CA ASP A 33 -9.41 -7.66 11.43
C ASP A 33 -10.13 -8.06 10.14
N TYR A 34 -9.92 -7.31 9.07
CA TYR A 34 -10.45 -7.64 7.75
C TYR A 34 -9.92 -8.98 7.24
N LEU A 35 -8.62 -9.20 7.35
CA LEU A 35 -8.01 -10.47 6.91
C LEU A 35 -8.55 -11.65 7.73
N GLU A 36 -8.69 -11.48 9.04
CA GLU A 36 -9.24 -12.53 9.91
C GLU A 36 -10.67 -12.89 9.51
N ARG A 37 -11.52 -11.89 9.26
CA ARG A 37 -12.89 -12.14 8.79
C ARG A 37 -12.94 -12.83 7.44
N ASN A 38 -11.88 -12.70 6.64
CA ASN A 38 -11.78 -13.33 5.32
C ASN A 38 -10.98 -14.65 5.35
N GLY A 39 -10.84 -15.25 6.53
CA GLY A 39 -10.30 -16.60 6.65
C GLY A 39 -8.79 -16.70 6.84
N HIS A 40 -8.10 -15.58 7.05
CA HIS A 40 -6.68 -15.61 7.35
C HIS A 40 -6.46 -16.01 8.82
N THR A 41 -5.39 -16.77 9.07
CA THR A 41 -4.95 -17.22 10.39
C THR A 41 -3.50 -16.82 10.62
N ASN A 42 -3.01 -17.03 11.84
CA ASN A 42 -1.63 -16.73 12.22
C ASN A 42 -1.20 -15.30 11.86
N LEU A 43 -2.11 -14.34 12.13
CA LEU A 43 -1.85 -12.95 11.86
C LEU A 43 -0.80 -12.39 12.81
N SER A 44 0.16 -11.66 12.25
CA SER A 44 1.24 -11.03 13.01
C SER A 44 1.54 -9.66 12.42
N ALA A 45 1.63 -8.65 13.27
CA ALA A 45 2.11 -7.34 12.89
C ALA A 45 3.64 -7.34 12.89
N GLY A 46 4.24 -6.94 11.76
CA GLY A 46 5.69 -6.84 11.65
C GLY A 46 6.23 -5.58 12.32
N GLU A 47 7.46 -5.68 12.79
CA GLU A 47 8.21 -4.56 13.32
C GLU A 47 9.44 -4.33 12.45
N ASN A 48 9.89 -3.07 12.36
CA ASN A 48 11.13 -2.64 11.72
C ASN A 48 11.57 -3.45 10.47
N PHE A 49 11.56 -2.84 9.30
CA PHE A 49 12.05 -3.41 8.04
C PHE A 49 11.39 -4.71 7.57
N SER A 50 10.37 -5.19 8.28
CA SER A 50 9.58 -6.32 7.85
C SER A 50 8.24 -5.84 7.26
N PHE A 51 7.47 -6.77 6.68
CA PHE A 51 6.14 -6.46 6.18
C PHE A 51 5.23 -6.03 7.32
N ASP A 52 4.29 -5.14 7.04
CA ASP A 52 3.38 -4.64 8.07
C ASP A 52 2.57 -5.75 8.71
N ILE A 53 2.08 -6.70 7.91
CA ILE A 53 1.27 -7.81 8.39
C ILE A 53 1.72 -9.09 7.67
N SER A 54 1.82 -10.18 8.41
CA SER A 54 1.92 -11.51 7.83
C SER A 54 0.72 -12.35 8.27
N SER A 55 0.27 -13.24 7.41
CA SER A 55 -0.88 -14.12 7.67
C SER A 55 -0.80 -15.38 6.82
N GLU A 56 -1.71 -16.32 7.07
CA GLU A 56 -1.81 -17.56 6.32
C GLU A 56 -3.24 -17.82 5.91
N LYS A 57 -3.43 -18.31 4.69
CA LYS A 57 -4.74 -18.72 4.19
C LYS A 57 -4.56 -19.80 3.12
N ASN A 58 -5.32 -20.88 3.21
CA ASN A 58 -5.30 -21.98 2.24
C ASN A 58 -3.90 -22.53 1.98
N GLY A 59 -3.07 -22.61 3.02
CA GLY A 59 -1.71 -23.13 2.92
C GLY A 59 -0.69 -22.16 2.33
N HIS A 60 -1.07 -20.93 2.07
CA HIS A 60 -0.16 -19.91 1.55
C HIS A 60 0.10 -18.82 2.58
N LYS A 61 1.31 -18.28 2.55
CA LYS A 61 1.64 -17.07 3.31
C LYS A 61 1.25 -15.84 2.52
N TYR A 62 0.71 -14.86 3.26
CA TYR A 62 0.34 -13.55 2.72
C TYR A 62 1.09 -12.49 3.49
N TYR A 63 1.69 -11.58 2.75
CA TYR A 63 2.31 -10.38 3.32
C TYR A 63 1.50 -9.17 2.86
N SER A 64 1.29 -8.24 3.77
CA SER A 64 0.48 -7.05 3.49
C SER A 64 1.21 -5.80 3.95
N GLU A 65 1.21 -4.79 3.10
CA GLU A 65 1.64 -3.45 3.44
C GLU A 65 0.43 -2.55 3.53
N VAL A 66 0.45 -1.61 4.45
CA VAL A 66 -0.68 -0.75 4.75
C VAL A 66 -0.23 0.70 4.67
N GLU A 67 -0.93 1.49 3.86
CA GLU A 67 -0.64 2.91 3.71
C GLU A 67 -1.95 3.71 3.73
N MET A 68 -2.07 4.65 4.68
CA MET A 68 -3.23 5.52 4.75
C MET A 68 -2.97 6.77 3.90
N LYS A 69 -3.95 7.13 3.05
CA LYS A 69 -3.91 8.36 2.26
C LYS A 69 -4.85 9.39 2.87
N ASN A 70 -4.29 10.38 3.53
CA ASN A 70 -5.06 11.42 4.20
C ASN A 70 -5.88 12.28 3.24
N GLN A 71 -5.43 12.44 1.99
CA GLN A 71 -6.16 13.16 0.96
C GLN A 71 -7.43 12.43 0.51
N TRP A 72 -7.47 11.13 0.67
CA TRP A 72 -8.65 10.32 0.36
C TRP A 72 -9.51 10.20 1.62
N ASN A 73 -10.41 11.15 1.81
CA ASN A 73 -11.25 11.21 3.01
C ASN A 73 -12.66 10.67 2.76
N ARG A 74 -13.44 10.57 3.82
CA ARG A 74 -14.80 10.02 3.79
C ARG A 74 -15.78 10.78 2.88
N MET A 75 -15.46 12.02 2.53
CA MET A 75 -16.30 12.84 1.67
C MET A 75 -16.16 12.47 0.20
N ILE A 76 -15.13 11.70 -0.14
CA ILE A 76 -14.92 11.22 -1.50
C ILE A 76 -15.54 9.84 -1.61
N PRO A 77 -16.58 9.66 -2.48
CA PRO A 77 -17.18 8.34 -2.65
C PRO A 77 -16.16 7.29 -3.06
N PRO A 78 -16.18 6.10 -2.46
CA PRO A 78 -15.20 5.06 -2.78
C PRO A 78 -15.25 4.60 -4.23
N THR A 79 -16.43 4.71 -4.87
CA THR A 79 -16.62 4.34 -6.27
C THR A 79 -16.29 5.47 -7.24
N ALA A 80 -16.05 6.69 -6.75
CA ALA A 80 -15.68 7.83 -7.58
C ALA A 80 -14.19 7.79 -7.89
N ILE A 81 -13.79 6.89 -8.76
CA ILE A 81 -12.41 6.55 -9.09
C ILE A 81 -11.57 7.80 -9.40
N ALA A 82 -12.16 8.78 -10.11
CA ALA A 82 -11.44 9.98 -10.53
C ALA A 82 -11.26 11.01 -9.42
N ASN A 83 -11.84 10.82 -8.23
CA ASN A 83 -11.99 11.90 -7.25
C ASN A 83 -11.36 11.64 -5.88
N TRP A 84 -10.52 10.64 -5.75
CA TRP A 84 -9.81 10.46 -4.49
C TRP A 84 -8.83 11.62 -4.22
N ASN A 85 -8.25 12.14 -5.29
CA ASN A 85 -7.51 13.40 -5.30
C ASN A 85 -7.75 14.04 -6.68
N PRO A 86 -8.22 15.30 -6.76
CA PRO A 86 -8.56 15.92 -8.04
C PRO A 86 -7.43 15.98 -9.05
N THR A 87 -6.17 15.95 -8.60
CA THR A 87 -5.00 16.00 -9.45
C THR A 87 -4.46 14.62 -9.83
N TRP A 88 -4.96 13.56 -9.17
CA TRP A 88 -4.46 12.20 -9.37
C TRP A 88 -5.51 11.35 -10.05
N LYS A 89 -5.11 10.70 -11.14
CA LYS A 89 -5.98 9.77 -11.88
C LYS A 89 -5.61 8.31 -11.62
N GLU A 90 -4.64 8.08 -10.75
CA GLU A 90 -4.13 6.76 -10.43
C GLU A 90 -3.74 6.68 -8.97
N ILE A 91 -3.58 5.46 -8.49
CA ILE A 91 -3.04 5.20 -7.16
C ILE A 91 -1.53 5.32 -7.22
N ARG A 92 -0.93 6.01 -6.26
CA ARG A 92 0.51 6.21 -6.18
C ARG A 92 1.08 5.53 -4.95
N ILE A 93 2.08 4.68 -5.16
CA ILE A 93 2.81 4.00 -4.10
C ILE A 93 4.26 4.49 -4.13
N PRO A 94 4.82 4.93 -3.00
CA PRO A 94 6.17 5.50 -2.99
C PRO A 94 7.24 4.56 -3.50
N HIS A 95 8.17 5.10 -4.27
CA HIS A 95 9.31 4.38 -4.83
C HIS A 95 10.14 3.65 -3.76
N ARG A 96 10.22 4.18 -2.54
CA ARG A 96 10.98 3.55 -1.45
C ARG A 96 10.53 2.13 -1.13
N LYS A 97 9.32 1.74 -1.55
CA LYS A 97 8.79 0.39 -1.34
C LYS A 97 9.53 -0.67 -2.19
N ILE A 98 10.37 -0.25 -3.12
CA ILE A 98 11.17 -1.18 -3.95
C ILE A 98 11.95 -2.18 -3.10
N LYS A 99 12.56 -1.75 -2.00
CA LYS A 99 13.33 -2.63 -1.13
C LYS A 99 12.48 -3.78 -0.60
N LEU A 100 11.27 -3.46 -0.17
CA LEU A 100 10.34 -4.44 0.38
C LEU A 100 9.81 -5.39 -0.70
N ILE A 101 9.49 -4.84 -1.87
CA ILE A 101 9.05 -5.64 -3.02
C ILE A 101 10.13 -6.63 -3.44
N ASN A 102 11.37 -6.18 -3.54
CA ASN A 102 12.48 -7.05 -3.89
C ASN A 102 12.74 -8.11 -2.82
N LYS A 103 12.61 -7.74 -1.55
CA LYS A 103 12.71 -8.70 -0.44
C LYS A 103 11.69 -9.83 -0.61
N PHE A 104 10.45 -9.48 -0.92
CA PHE A 104 9.40 -10.46 -1.18
C PHE A 104 9.75 -11.35 -2.39
N ARG A 105 10.16 -10.74 -3.49
CA ARG A 105 10.49 -11.47 -4.72
C ARG A 105 11.68 -12.40 -4.56
N ASP A 106 12.64 -12.04 -3.71
CA ASP A 106 13.80 -12.88 -3.41
C ASP A 106 13.45 -14.10 -2.56
N MET A 107 12.34 -14.07 -1.84
CA MET A 107 11.93 -15.20 -0.99
C MET A 107 11.55 -16.43 -1.80
N ASP A 108 10.94 -16.24 -2.95
CA ASP A 108 10.56 -17.30 -3.90
C ASP A 108 9.89 -18.51 -3.23
N ASP A 109 8.98 -18.27 -2.30
CA ASP A 109 8.36 -19.30 -1.46
C ASP A 109 6.87 -19.51 -1.74
N ASN A 110 6.40 -19.10 -2.92
CA ASN A 110 4.99 -19.23 -3.33
C ASN A 110 4.03 -18.48 -2.41
N SER A 111 4.46 -17.31 -1.94
CA SER A 111 3.67 -16.41 -1.10
C SER A 111 2.97 -15.35 -1.93
N PHE A 112 2.08 -14.58 -1.28
CA PHE A 112 1.41 -13.45 -1.89
C PHE A 112 1.76 -12.17 -1.14
N PHE A 113 1.82 -11.06 -1.86
CA PHE A 113 2.11 -9.76 -1.29
C PHE A 113 1.12 -8.74 -1.84
N ASN A 114 0.39 -8.08 -0.94
CA ASN A 114 -0.61 -7.08 -1.29
C ASN A 114 -0.33 -5.75 -0.59
N PHE A 115 -0.61 -4.66 -1.31
CA PHE A 115 -0.62 -3.31 -0.74
C PHE A 115 -2.06 -2.91 -0.50
N TYR A 116 -2.34 -2.39 0.69
CA TYR A 116 -3.63 -1.81 1.03
C TYR A 116 -3.44 -0.30 1.18
N VAL A 117 -3.99 0.44 0.24
CA VAL A 117 -3.99 1.91 0.25
C VAL A 117 -5.33 2.35 0.80
N ILE A 118 -5.34 2.91 2.00
CA ILE A 118 -6.53 3.04 2.84
C ILE A 118 -7.04 4.47 2.85
N ARG A 119 -8.37 4.62 2.71
CA ARG A 119 -9.05 5.89 2.91
C ARG A 119 -8.93 6.32 4.39
N SER A 120 -8.89 7.62 4.64
CA SER A 120 -8.60 8.15 5.98
C SER A 120 -9.59 7.72 7.06
N ASP A 121 -10.82 7.34 6.71
CA ASP A 121 -11.80 6.79 7.67
C ASP A 121 -11.65 5.28 7.88
N CYS A 122 -10.71 4.65 7.21
CA CYS A 122 -10.42 3.22 7.29
C CYS A 122 -11.58 2.29 6.91
N LYS A 123 -12.54 2.78 6.12
CA LYS A 123 -13.66 1.94 5.63
C LYS A 123 -13.34 1.22 4.34
N TYR A 124 -12.54 1.82 3.49
CA TYR A 124 -12.21 1.29 2.17
C TYR A 124 -10.73 1.33 1.91
N ALA A 125 -10.27 0.42 1.07
CA ALA A 125 -8.89 0.40 0.59
C ALA A 125 -8.86 -0.03 -0.87
N TRP A 126 -7.84 0.44 -1.57
CA TRP A 126 -7.43 -0.16 -2.84
C TRP A 126 -6.41 -1.25 -2.53
N ARG A 127 -6.69 -2.47 -2.99
CA ARG A 127 -5.76 -3.59 -2.87
C ARG A 127 -5.01 -3.75 -4.18
N ILE A 128 -3.68 -3.70 -4.08
CA ILE A 128 -2.79 -3.81 -5.22
C ILE A 128 -1.88 -5.01 -4.99
N LYS A 129 -1.78 -5.86 -6.00
CA LYS A 129 -0.99 -7.09 -5.92
C LYS A 129 0.45 -6.83 -6.37
N ASP A 130 1.39 -7.60 -5.84
CA ASP A 130 2.81 -7.47 -6.15
C ASP A 130 3.10 -7.42 -7.65
N PHE A 131 2.49 -8.31 -8.43
CA PHE A 131 2.78 -8.38 -9.87
C PHE A 131 2.38 -7.10 -10.64
N GLN A 132 1.54 -6.25 -10.05
CA GLN A 132 1.17 -4.97 -10.67
C GLN A 132 2.23 -3.90 -10.48
N MET A 133 3.18 -4.13 -9.58
CA MET A 133 4.27 -3.21 -9.28
C MET A 133 5.42 -3.46 -10.24
N THR A 134 5.33 -2.88 -11.43
CA THR A 134 6.30 -3.08 -12.50
C THR A 134 7.28 -1.92 -12.62
N GLN A 135 8.42 -2.16 -13.26
CA GLN A 135 9.41 -1.11 -13.51
C GLN A 135 8.82 0.02 -14.35
N GLU A 136 8.00 -0.31 -15.33
CA GLU A 136 7.40 0.65 -16.27
C GLU A 136 6.40 1.57 -15.59
N CYS A 137 5.79 1.17 -14.48
CA CYS A 137 4.82 2.02 -13.79
C CYS A 137 5.47 3.02 -12.82
N ILE A 138 6.78 2.99 -12.66
CA ILE A 138 7.50 4.00 -11.86
C ILE A 138 7.65 5.27 -12.69
N LYS A 139 7.08 6.37 -12.19
CA LYS A 139 7.12 7.67 -12.88
C LYS A 139 7.45 8.78 -11.90
N GLU A 140 8.14 9.79 -12.41
CA GLU A 140 8.47 11.00 -11.66
C GLU A 140 7.31 12.00 -11.75
N VAL A 141 6.98 12.61 -10.61
CA VAL A 141 5.98 13.67 -10.55
C VAL A 141 6.49 14.83 -9.70
N TRP A 142 6.06 16.03 -10.04
CA TRP A 142 6.31 17.21 -9.24
C TRP A 142 5.26 17.31 -8.13
N LEU A 143 5.72 17.42 -6.89
CA LEU A 143 4.85 17.63 -5.74
C LEU A 143 4.89 19.12 -5.34
N SER A 144 3.83 19.85 -5.64
CA SER A 144 3.78 21.30 -5.42
C SER A 144 3.87 21.68 -3.94
N ASN A 145 3.26 20.91 -3.05
CA ASN A 145 3.31 21.16 -1.62
C ASN A 145 4.70 20.90 -1.02
N ALA A 146 5.45 19.98 -1.58
CA ALA A 146 6.79 19.64 -1.14
C ALA A 146 7.89 20.34 -1.96
N ARG A 147 7.51 20.98 -3.07
CA ARG A 147 8.41 21.68 -4.01
C ARG A 147 9.58 20.83 -4.47
N ARG A 148 9.30 19.58 -4.85
CA ARG A 148 10.31 18.66 -5.36
C ARG A 148 9.68 17.60 -6.23
N LYS A 149 10.51 16.90 -6.98
CA LYS A 149 10.11 15.73 -7.76
C LYS A 149 10.27 14.47 -6.90
N GLU A 150 9.30 13.58 -7.00
CA GLU A 150 9.37 12.26 -6.39
C GLU A 150 8.94 11.19 -7.37
N HIS A 151 9.42 9.97 -7.15
CA HIS A 151 9.05 8.81 -7.96
C HIS A 151 8.01 7.98 -7.22
N PHE A 152 7.01 7.51 -7.98
CA PHE A 152 5.96 6.63 -7.46
C PHE A 152 5.68 5.53 -8.46
N PHE A 153 5.21 4.40 -7.96
CA PHE A 153 4.50 3.45 -8.79
C PHE A 153 3.11 4.03 -9.07
N HIS A 154 2.74 4.11 -10.33
CA HIS A 154 1.44 4.62 -10.77
C HIS A 154 0.58 3.44 -11.20
N ILE A 155 -0.47 3.16 -10.43
CA ILE A 155 -1.37 2.05 -10.70
C ILE A 155 -2.71 2.62 -11.12
N PRO A 156 -3.18 2.37 -12.37
CA PRO A 156 -4.51 2.81 -12.77
C PRO A 156 -5.59 2.24 -11.85
N PHE A 157 -6.59 3.04 -11.54
CA PHE A 157 -7.67 2.61 -10.64
C PHE A 157 -8.35 1.33 -11.12
N GLU A 158 -8.54 1.19 -12.43
CA GLU A 158 -9.18 0.02 -13.01
C GLU A 158 -8.38 -1.27 -12.85
N GLU A 159 -7.10 -1.18 -12.54
CA GLU A 159 -6.26 -2.36 -12.28
C GLU A 159 -6.22 -2.75 -10.82
N ALA A 160 -6.71 -1.89 -9.94
CA ALA A 160 -6.74 -2.13 -8.50
C ALA A 160 -8.12 -2.62 -8.07
N GLU A 161 -8.17 -3.29 -6.93
CA GLU A 161 -9.41 -3.85 -6.40
C GLU A 161 -9.86 -3.01 -5.19
N LEU A 162 -11.05 -2.42 -5.27
CA LEU A 162 -11.64 -1.70 -4.16
C LEU A 162 -12.23 -2.70 -3.17
N VAL A 163 -11.76 -2.67 -1.93
CA VAL A 163 -12.26 -3.54 -0.87
C VAL A 163 -12.86 -2.72 0.26
N LYS A 164 -13.94 -3.24 0.84
CA LYS A 164 -14.57 -2.66 2.01
C LYS A 164 -13.98 -3.31 3.26
N LEU A 165 -13.30 -2.52 4.07
CA LEU A 165 -12.60 -3.04 5.24
C LEU A 165 -13.52 -3.24 6.44
N ARG A 166 -14.53 -2.36 6.61
CA ARG A 166 -15.47 -2.44 7.72
C ARG A 166 -16.70 -1.58 7.43
N ASP A 167 -17.81 -1.86 8.14
CA ASP A 167 -19.07 -1.14 7.96
C ASP A 167 -19.15 0.14 8.77
N THR A 168 -18.51 0.16 9.94
CA THR A 168 -18.58 1.31 10.87
C THR A 168 -17.26 2.04 10.92
N ALA A 169 -17.36 3.33 11.19
CA ALA A 169 -16.17 4.19 11.34
C ALA A 169 -15.41 3.89 12.63
#